data_274f64dcec627405d4a0340a274f50a2
#
_entry.id   274f64dcec627405d4a0340a274f50a2
#
_cell.length_a   1.000
_cell.length_b   1.000
_cell.length_c   1.000
_cell.angle_alpha   90.00
_cell.angle_beta   90.00
_cell.angle_gamma   90.00
#
_symmetry.space_group_name_H-M   'P 1'
#
loop_
_entity.id
_entity.type
_entity.pdbx_description
1 polymer ?
#
loop_
_entity_poly.entity_id
_entity_poly.type
_entity_poly.pdbx_seq_one_letter_code
_entity_poly.pdbx_strand_id
1 'polypeptide(L)'
;MVQEIYIIDDDDSSILIFRELFKNDPEFKFISVKTEDIDIALKNIPSLIVINEDAIDRDVIELCRKIRKDEDNTITPVIVVSSKGSREHRVRILKESVEYFIKKPVDEQYLYFTVKNLNRLLASNRTVSPLTGLPGNVQIHAELKKRLLRREPFSVLYLDLDNFKAYNDVYGFLKGDQIIEY
;
A
#
# COMPACT_ATOMS: atom_id res chain seq x y z
N MET A 1 10.49 7.90 -5.63
CA MET A 1 9.09 7.69 -6.07
C MET A 1 8.23 8.28 -4.98
N VAL A 2 7.26 9.12 -5.32
CA VAL A 2 6.33 9.71 -4.33
C VAL A 2 5.38 8.61 -3.87
N GLN A 3 5.21 8.47 -2.56
CA GLN A 3 4.33 7.49 -1.93
C GLN A 3 3.02 8.19 -1.58
N GLU A 4 1.94 7.82 -2.24
CA GLU A 4 0.61 8.37 -1.97
C GLU A 4 -0.03 7.63 -0.79
N ILE A 5 -0.41 8.40 0.22
CA ILE A 5 -1.08 7.92 1.42
C ILE A 5 -2.48 8.52 1.45
N TYR A 6 -3.49 7.67 1.50
CA TYR A 6 -4.88 8.11 1.57
C TYR A 6 -5.31 8.24 3.01
N ILE A 7 -5.89 9.39 3.33
CA ILE A 7 -6.50 9.68 4.62
C ILE A 7 -8.02 9.68 4.42
N ILE A 8 -8.69 8.64 4.90
CA ILE A 8 -10.16 8.56 4.85
C ILE A 8 -10.72 9.28 6.06
N ASP A 9 -11.33 10.44 5.77
CA ASP A 9 -11.77 11.41 6.76
C ASP A 9 -12.80 12.34 6.12
N ASP A 10 -14.06 12.30 6.58
CA ASP A 10 -15.16 13.07 5.97
C ASP A 10 -15.16 14.55 6.37
N ASP A 11 -14.42 14.94 7.40
CA ASP A 11 -14.29 16.33 7.85
C ASP A 11 -12.93 17.00 7.55
N ASP A 12 -11.99 16.29 6.91
CA ASP A 12 -10.63 16.75 6.58
C ASP A 12 -9.76 17.15 7.78
N SER A 13 -10.17 16.83 8.99
CA SER A 13 -9.45 17.22 10.22
C SER A 13 -8.07 16.58 10.33
N SER A 14 -7.95 15.33 9.87
CA SER A 14 -6.71 14.56 10.02
C SER A 14 -5.64 14.96 9.00
N ILE A 15 -6.01 15.40 7.81
CA ILE A 15 -5.01 15.64 6.74
C ILE A 15 -4.01 16.73 7.10
N LEU A 16 -4.44 17.74 7.86
CA LEU A 16 -3.57 18.83 8.30
C LEU A 16 -2.49 18.33 9.27
N ILE A 17 -2.88 17.43 10.18
CA ILE A 17 -1.93 16.80 11.12
C ILE A 17 -0.87 16.02 10.36
N PHE A 18 -1.27 15.21 9.37
CA PHE A 18 -0.33 14.44 8.56
C PHE A 18 0.60 15.33 7.75
N ARG A 19 0.08 16.38 7.12
CA ARG A 19 0.91 17.33 6.34
C ARG A 19 1.94 18.05 7.21
N GLU A 20 1.59 18.46 8.42
CA GLU A 20 2.53 19.08 9.34
C GLU A 20 3.57 18.08 9.84
N LEU A 21 3.14 16.89 10.24
CA LEU A 21 4.01 15.84 10.76
C LEU A 21 5.07 15.38 9.76
N PHE A 22 4.73 15.34 8.48
CA PHE A 22 5.61 14.86 7.39
C PHE A 22 6.12 15.98 6.48
N LYS A 23 6.09 17.25 6.91
CA LYS A 23 6.50 18.39 6.08
C LYS A 23 7.95 18.33 5.56
N ASN A 24 8.81 17.59 6.27
CA ASN A 24 10.22 17.39 5.91
C ASN A 24 10.49 16.10 5.12
N ASP A 25 9.45 15.33 4.80
CA ASP A 25 9.53 14.05 4.08
C ASP A 25 8.83 14.17 2.70
N PRO A 26 9.48 14.78 1.70
CA PRO A 26 8.86 15.08 0.40
C PRO A 26 8.51 13.82 -0.42
N GLU A 27 8.97 12.65 0.03
CA GLU A 27 8.57 11.38 -0.57
C GLU A 27 7.13 10.99 -0.29
N PHE A 28 6.47 11.58 0.73
CA PHE A 28 5.08 11.29 1.07
C PHE A 28 4.12 12.37 0.54
N LYS A 29 3.05 11.92 -0.07
CA LYS A 29 1.94 12.76 -0.52
C LYS A 29 0.65 12.28 0.13
N PHE A 30 0.03 13.13 0.94
CA PHE A 30 -1.22 12.83 1.63
C PHE A 30 -2.41 13.35 0.83
N ILE A 31 -3.37 12.46 0.60
CA ILE A 31 -4.60 12.73 -0.16
C ILE A 31 -5.78 12.45 0.75
N SER A 32 -6.62 13.46 0.96
CA SER A 32 -7.90 13.29 1.66
C SER A 32 -8.88 12.57 0.74
N VAL A 33 -9.57 11.58 1.29
CA VAL A 33 -10.58 10.78 0.60
C VAL A 33 -11.83 10.75 1.46
N LYS A 34 -12.96 11.18 0.90
CA LYS A 34 -14.26 11.04 1.55
C LYS A 34 -14.76 9.61 1.43
N THR A 35 -15.54 9.15 2.40
CA THR A 35 -16.09 7.77 2.35
C THR A 35 -17.01 7.54 1.15
N GLU A 36 -17.65 8.58 0.61
CA GLU A 36 -18.44 8.51 -0.62
C GLU A 36 -17.60 8.27 -1.87
N ASP A 37 -16.35 8.75 -1.88
CA ASP A 37 -15.42 8.65 -3.02
C ASP A 37 -14.53 7.42 -2.99
N ILE A 38 -14.68 6.53 -2.00
CA ILE A 38 -13.78 5.41 -1.78
C ILE A 38 -13.65 4.49 -3.01
N ASP A 39 -14.73 4.25 -3.74
CA ASP A 39 -14.73 3.39 -4.92
C ASP A 39 -13.90 3.96 -6.08
N ILE A 40 -13.84 5.28 -6.15
CA ILE A 40 -13.01 5.98 -7.15
C ILE A 40 -11.56 5.97 -6.67
N ALA A 41 -11.33 6.22 -5.40
CA ALA A 41 -10.00 6.26 -4.81
C ALA A 41 -9.28 4.91 -4.88
N LEU A 42 -10.00 3.79 -4.65
CA LEU A 42 -9.44 2.45 -4.70
C LEU A 42 -9.04 1.97 -6.11
N LYS A 43 -9.46 2.67 -7.18
CA LYS A 43 -8.92 2.41 -8.54
C LYS A 43 -7.44 2.74 -8.66
N ASN A 44 -6.89 3.53 -7.75
CA ASN A 44 -5.46 3.72 -7.59
C ASN A 44 -4.99 2.85 -6.43
N ILE A 45 -3.71 2.50 -6.43
CA ILE A 45 -3.10 1.66 -5.39
C ILE A 45 -2.25 2.58 -4.50
N PRO A 46 -2.79 3.11 -3.39
CA PRO A 46 -2.01 3.93 -2.48
C PRO A 46 -0.95 3.09 -1.76
N SER A 47 0.08 3.74 -1.25
CA SER A 47 1.11 3.07 -0.45
C SER A 47 0.59 2.67 0.94
N LEU A 48 -0.38 3.42 1.45
CA LEU A 48 -0.99 3.21 2.77
C LEU A 48 -2.36 3.89 2.80
N ILE A 49 -3.29 3.34 3.56
CA ILE A 49 -4.59 3.94 3.87
C ILE A 49 -4.65 4.19 5.39
N VAL A 50 -5.01 5.40 5.78
CA VAL A 50 -5.32 5.75 7.17
C VAL A 50 -6.79 6.09 7.26
N ILE A 51 -7.50 5.49 8.20
CA ILE A 51 -8.94 5.72 8.42
C ILE A 51 -9.11 6.41 9.78
N ASN A 52 -9.68 7.61 9.78
CA ASN A 52 -10.12 8.27 11.00
C ASN A 52 -11.55 7.84 11.31
N GLU A 53 -11.71 6.81 12.16
CA GLU A 53 -13.02 6.26 12.50
C GLU A 53 -13.98 7.29 13.11
N ASP A 54 -13.46 8.31 13.81
CA ASP A 54 -14.30 9.31 14.47
C ASP A 54 -14.86 10.36 13.49
N ALA A 55 -14.32 10.42 12.29
CA ALA A 55 -14.66 11.40 11.27
C ALA A 55 -15.21 10.75 9.99
N ILE A 56 -15.78 9.57 10.09
CA ILE A 56 -16.48 8.90 8.99
C ILE A 56 -17.91 8.57 9.40
N ASP A 57 -18.85 8.70 8.46
CA ASP A 57 -20.25 8.42 8.66
C ASP A 57 -20.64 6.96 8.38
N ARG A 58 -19.64 6.06 8.25
CA ARG A 58 -19.83 4.64 7.93
C ARG A 58 -19.22 3.74 8.98
N ASP A 59 -19.66 2.49 9.01
CA ASP A 59 -19.02 1.46 9.84
C ASP A 59 -17.60 1.17 9.33
N VAL A 60 -16.61 1.38 10.20
CA VAL A 60 -15.20 1.19 9.89
C VAL A 60 -14.88 -0.26 9.49
N ILE A 61 -15.59 -1.23 10.07
CA ILE A 61 -15.40 -2.66 9.78
C ILE A 61 -15.87 -2.98 8.36
N GLU A 62 -17.03 -2.44 7.95
CA GLU A 62 -17.51 -2.58 6.57
C GLU A 62 -16.56 -1.94 5.58
N LEU A 63 -16.01 -0.78 5.91
CA LEU A 63 -15.04 -0.09 5.09
C LEU A 63 -13.74 -0.90 4.94
N CYS A 64 -13.21 -1.44 6.04
CA CYS A 64 -12.03 -2.31 5.99
C CYS A 64 -12.28 -3.56 5.13
N ARG A 65 -13.42 -4.21 5.28
CA ARG A 65 -13.82 -5.36 4.43
C ARG A 65 -13.90 -5.00 2.96
N LYS A 66 -14.43 -3.81 2.65
CA LYS A 66 -14.52 -3.31 1.28
C LYS A 66 -13.12 -3.15 0.68
N ILE A 67 -12.19 -2.52 1.40
CA ILE A 67 -10.80 -2.36 0.98
C ILE A 67 -10.15 -3.74 0.75
N ARG A 68 -10.35 -4.70 1.65
CA ARG A 68 -9.77 -6.05 1.54
C ARG A 68 -10.36 -6.91 0.43
N LYS A 69 -11.57 -6.61 -0.05
CA LYS A 69 -12.20 -7.30 -1.19
C LYS A 69 -11.79 -6.71 -2.54
N ASP A 70 -11.22 -5.53 -2.55
CA ASP A 70 -10.70 -4.91 -3.77
C ASP A 70 -9.41 -5.61 -4.19
N GLU A 71 -9.37 -6.13 -5.43
CA GLU A 71 -8.28 -6.99 -5.91
C GLU A 71 -6.93 -6.27 -5.88
N ASP A 72 -6.92 -4.98 -6.21
CA ASP A 72 -5.69 -4.18 -6.28
C ASP A 72 -5.21 -3.71 -4.89
N ASN A 73 -6.13 -3.58 -3.92
CA ASN A 73 -5.84 -3.04 -2.59
C ASN A 73 -5.85 -4.10 -1.48
N THR A 74 -5.97 -5.38 -1.82
CA THR A 74 -5.98 -6.50 -0.86
C THR A 74 -4.82 -6.46 0.13
N ILE A 75 -3.62 -6.06 -0.35
CA ILE A 75 -2.38 -6.01 0.45
C ILE A 75 -1.97 -4.58 0.82
N THR A 76 -2.76 -3.56 0.44
CA THR A 76 -2.47 -2.17 0.84
C THR A 76 -2.66 -2.05 2.35
N PRO A 77 -1.65 -1.60 3.12
CA PRO A 77 -1.77 -1.53 4.56
C PRO A 77 -2.80 -0.51 4.98
N VAL A 78 -3.49 -0.82 6.08
CA VAL A 78 -4.50 0.04 6.68
C VAL A 78 -4.15 0.33 8.13
N ILE A 79 -4.19 1.60 8.50
CA ILE A 79 -4.15 2.08 9.89
C ILE A 79 -5.52 2.63 10.24
N VAL A 80 -6.09 2.20 11.34
CA VAL A 80 -7.31 2.82 11.90
C VAL A 80 -6.93 3.66 13.10
N VAL A 81 -7.36 4.92 13.10
CA VAL A 81 -7.21 5.86 14.22
C VAL A 81 -8.58 6.11 14.82
N SER A 82 -8.73 5.94 16.15
CA SER A 82 -10.04 6.05 16.80
C SER A 82 -9.94 6.45 18.28
N SER A 83 -10.95 7.17 18.76
CA SER A 83 -11.18 7.40 20.19
C SER A 83 -11.81 6.19 20.89
N LYS A 84 -12.46 5.29 20.15
CA LYS A 84 -13.12 4.08 20.65
C LYS A 84 -12.10 2.99 20.97
N GLY A 85 -11.42 3.09 22.09
CA GLY A 85 -10.25 2.28 22.44
C GLY A 85 -10.52 1.05 23.30
N SER A 86 -11.74 0.48 23.37
CA SER A 86 -11.95 -0.77 24.11
C SER A 86 -11.17 -1.93 23.48
N ARG A 87 -10.78 -2.91 24.30
CA ARG A 87 -10.05 -4.10 23.81
C ARG A 87 -10.87 -4.83 22.75
N GLU A 88 -12.16 -5.00 23.00
CA GLU A 88 -13.08 -5.72 22.13
C GLU A 88 -13.19 -5.02 20.75
N HIS A 89 -13.35 -3.69 20.77
CA HIS A 89 -13.45 -2.89 19.55
C HIS A 89 -12.17 -2.99 18.71
N ARG A 90 -11.00 -2.78 19.34
CA ARG A 90 -9.71 -2.90 18.68
C ARG A 90 -9.49 -4.29 18.06
N VAL A 91 -9.81 -5.36 18.80
CA VAL A 91 -9.66 -6.73 18.29
C VAL A 91 -10.61 -6.99 17.11
N ARG A 92 -11.83 -6.44 17.13
CA ARG A 92 -12.76 -6.56 15.99
C ARG A 92 -12.20 -5.92 14.73
N ILE A 93 -11.61 -4.74 14.83
CA ILE A 93 -10.98 -4.04 13.69
C ILE A 93 -9.77 -4.82 13.18
N LEU A 94 -8.87 -5.25 14.06
CA LEU A 94 -7.66 -6.00 13.67
C LEU A 94 -7.98 -7.36 12.99
N LYS A 95 -9.14 -7.98 13.28
CA LYS A 95 -9.60 -9.19 12.59
C LYS A 95 -9.91 -8.95 11.11
N GLU A 96 -10.14 -7.72 10.70
CA GLU A 96 -10.39 -7.36 9.30
C GLU A 96 -9.07 -7.10 8.52
N SER A 97 -7.96 -7.69 8.99
CA SER A 97 -6.62 -7.54 8.38
C SER A 97 -6.14 -6.08 8.32
N VAL A 98 -6.43 -5.33 9.37
CA VAL A 98 -5.87 -3.99 9.60
C VAL A 98 -4.52 -4.14 10.27
N GLU A 99 -3.48 -3.49 9.74
CA GLU A 99 -2.11 -3.63 10.25
C GLU A 99 -1.91 -2.94 11.59
N TYR A 100 -2.53 -1.76 11.78
CA TYR A 100 -2.41 -1.03 13.04
C TYR A 100 -3.71 -0.37 13.44
N PHE A 101 -3.98 -0.40 14.75
CA PHE A 101 -4.99 0.40 15.41
C PHE A 101 -4.32 1.38 16.36
N ILE A 102 -4.54 2.69 16.15
CA ILE A 102 -3.98 3.75 16.99
C ILE A 102 -5.10 4.43 17.75
N LYS A 103 -5.02 4.37 19.07
CA LYS A 103 -5.99 5.01 19.94
C LYS A 103 -5.67 6.50 20.08
N LYS A 104 -6.70 7.36 20.02
CA LYS A 104 -6.58 8.79 20.37
C LYS A 104 -6.51 8.99 21.90
N PRO A 105 -5.80 9.99 22.40
CA PRO A 105 -5.00 10.96 21.64
C PRO A 105 -3.80 10.31 20.97
N VAL A 106 -3.51 10.72 19.73
CA VAL A 106 -2.43 10.14 18.93
C VAL A 106 -1.09 10.70 19.40
N ASP A 107 -0.15 9.81 19.67
CA ASP A 107 1.25 10.17 19.80
C ASP A 107 1.81 10.41 18.39
N GLU A 108 2.20 11.66 18.11
CA GLU A 108 2.68 12.09 16.79
C GLU A 108 3.95 11.35 16.36
N GLN A 109 4.89 11.12 17.28
CA GLN A 109 6.11 10.38 16.98
C GLN A 109 5.82 8.91 16.68
N TYR A 110 4.93 8.30 17.46
CA TYR A 110 4.51 6.92 17.23
C TYR A 110 3.82 6.77 15.85
N LEU A 111 2.91 7.69 15.51
CA LEU A 111 2.25 7.70 14.19
C LEU A 111 3.27 7.87 13.07
N TYR A 112 4.17 8.84 13.19
CA TYR A 112 5.22 9.12 12.21
C TYR A 112 6.06 7.89 11.91
N PHE A 113 6.63 7.25 12.94
CA PHE A 113 7.47 6.08 12.74
C PHE A 113 6.67 4.84 12.31
N THR A 114 5.41 4.71 12.72
CA THR A 114 4.54 3.62 12.25
C THR A 114 4.32 3.72 10.74
N VAL A 115 3.96 4.89 10.23
CA VAL A 115 3.79 5.14 8.79
C VAL A 115 5.09 4.90 8.02
N LYS A 116 6.21 5.45 8.49
CA LYS A 116 7.52 5.26 7.83
C LYS A 116 7.96 3.80 7.80
N ASN A 117 7.80 3.08 8.88
CA ASN A 117 8.21 1.68 8.97
C ASN A 117 7.33 0.78 8.09
N LEU A 118 6.00 0.97 8.08
CA LEU A 118 5.11 0.24 7.18
C LEU A 118 5.49 0.46 5.72
N ASN A 119 5.66 1.72 5.31
CA ASN A 119 6.04 2.02 3.94
C ASN A 119 7.39 1.41 3.56
N ARG A 120 8.38 1.41 4.46
CA ARG A 120 9.68 0.78 4.22
C ARG A 120 9.56 -0.74 4.03
N LEU A 121 8.79 -1.41 4.89
CA LEU A 121 8.59 -2.87 4.80
C LEU A 121 7.92 -3.26 3.49
N LEU A 122 6.91 -2.49 3.07
CA LEU A 122 6.21 -2.76 1.81
C LEU A 122 7.04 -2.42 0.58
N ALA A 123 7.83 -1.34 0.63
CA ALA A 123 8.76 -1.03 -0.43
C ALA A 123 9.76 -2.17 -0.65
N SER A 124 10.27 -2.79 0.42
CA SER A 124 11.16 -3.94 0.31
C SER A 124 10.45 -5.18 -0.27
N ASN A 125 9.22 -5.45 0.10
CA ASN A 125 8.45 -6.58 -0.43
C ASN A 125 7.99 -6.39 -1.89
N ARG A 126 7.76 -5.13 -2.33
CA ARG A 126 7.39 -4.81 -3.73
C ARG A 126 8.59 -4.72 -4.67
N THR A 127 9.82 -4.81 -4.15
CA THR A 127 11.04 -4.60 -4.95
C THR A 127 11.55 -5.85 -5.64
N VAL A 128 11.20 -7.03 -5.15
CA VAL A 128 11.65 -8.31 -5.72
C VAL A 128 10.47 -9.19 -6.13
N SER A 129 10.66 -10.01 -7.15
CA SER A 129 9.72 -11.08 -7.50
C SER A 129 9.72 -12.14 -6.41
N PRO A 130 8.56 -12.51 -5.83
CA PRO A 130 8.49 -13.55 -4.81
C PRO A 130 8.95 -14.92 -5.33
N LEU A 131 8.77 -15.17 -6.63
CA LEU A 131 9.12 -16.43 -7.27
C LEU A 131 10.63 -16.54 -7.51
N THR A 132 11.23 -15.53 -8.15
CA THR A 132 12.62 -15.61 -8.61
C THR A 132 13.61 -14.90 -7.70
N GLY A 133 13.15 -14.06 -6.77
CA GLY A 133 14.01 -13.15 -5.99
C GLY A 133 14.68 -12.05 -6.82
N LEU A 134 14.44 -11.99 -8.13
CA LEU A 134 14.97 -10.95 -9.00
C LEU A 134 14.27 -9.61 -8.79
N PRO A 135 14.92 -8.49 -9.19
CA PRO A 135 14.31 -7.17 -9.13
C PRO A 135 12.95 -7.12 -9.81
N GLY A 136 11.92 -6.67 -9.07
CA GLY A 136 10.59 -6.44 -9.62
C GLY A 136 10.48 -5.10 -10.36
N ASN A 137 9.32 -4.84 -10.95
CA ASN A 137 9.05 -3.65 -11.77
C ASN A 137 9.46 -2.33 -11.10
N VAL A 138 9.28 -2.19 -9.79
CA VAL A 138 9.64 -0.98 -9.05
C VAL A 138 11.16 -0.72 -9.11
N GLN A 139 11.98 -1.76 -8.88
CA GLN A 139 13.43 -1.65 -8.94
C GLN A 139 13.92 -1.43 -10.38
N ILE A 140 13.33 -2.15 -11.34
CA ILE A 140 13.66 -1.99 -12.76
C ILE A 140 13.41 -0.56 -13.20
N HIS A 141 12.24 0.01 -12.92
CA HIS A 141 11.92 1.41 -13.24
C HIS A 141 12.86 2.41 -12.56
N ALA A 142 13.20 2.18 -11.29
CA ALA A 142 14.11 3.05 -10.56
C ALA A 142 15.53 3.05 -11.18
N GLU A 143 16.05 1.88 -11.55
CA GLU A 143 17.37 1.75 -12.18
C GLU A 143 17.38 2.37 -13.59
N LEU A 144 16.35 2.14 -14.41
CA LEU A 144 16.22 2.77 -15.72
C LEU A 144 16.20 4.30 -15.60
N LYS A 145 15.40 4.83 -14.69
CA LYS A 145 15.33 6.29 -14.44
C LYS A 145 16.68 6.85 -14.01
N LYS A 146 17.38 6.16 -13.13
CA LYS A 146 18.71 6.57 -12.65
C LYS A 146 19.73 6.65 -13.80
N ARG A 147 19.79 5.64 -14.69
CA ARG A 147 20.68 5.62 -15.85
C ARG A 147 20.34 6.70 -16.87
N LEU A 148 19.05 6.90 -17.15
CA LEU A 148 18.58 7.99 -18.01
C LEU A 148 19.01 9.37 -17.49
N LEU A 149 18.83 9.63 -16.19
CA LEU A 149 19.21 10.90 -15.58
C LEU A 149 20.73 11.13 -15.63
N ARG A 150 21.53 10.07 -15.50
CA ARG A 150 23.00 10.14 -15.59
C ARG A 150 23.53 10.18 -17.01
N ARG A 151 22.64 10.02 -18.01
CA ARG A 151 23.01 9.90 -19.44
C ARG A 151 24.04 8.80 -19.69
N GLU A 152 24.01 7.75 -18.88
CA GLU A 152 24.86 6.56 -19.06
C GLU A 152 24.32 5.73 -20.23
N PRO A 153 25.13 5.28 -21.17
CA PRO A 153 24.68 4.36 -22.21
C PRO A 153 24.31 3.00 -21.60
N PHE A 154 23.14 2.47 -21.94
CA PHE A 154 22.71 1.12 -21.52
C PHE A 154 21.79 0.52 -22.58
N SER A 155 21.66 -0.80 -22.57
CA SER A 155 20.72 -1.53 -23.41
C SER A 155 19.66 -2.17 -22.54
N VAL A 156 18.42 -2.25 -23.05
CA VAL A 156 17.32 -2.98 -22.41
C VAL A 156 17.00 -4.16 -23.32
N LEU A 157 16.99 -5.36 -22.72
CA LEU A 157 16.53 -6.58 -23.38
C LEU A 157 15.22 -7.01 -22.70
N TYR A 158 14.19 -7.18 -23.48
CA TYR A 158 12.89 -7.71 -23.05
C TYR A 158 12.73 -9.12 -23.58
N LEU A 159 12.58 -10.09 -22.67
CA LEU A 159 12.39 -11.50 -22.99
C LEU A 159 11.01 -11.94 -22.55
N ASP A 160 10.33 -12.73 -23.34
CA ASP A 160 9.04 -13.31 -23.05
C ASP A 160 9.01 -14.79 -23.44
N LEU A 161 8.22 -15.58 -22.73
CA LEU A 161 8.06 -17.02 -23.03
C LEU A 161 6.85 -17.23 -23.93
N ASP A 162 7.11 -17.68 -25.16
CA ASP A 162 6.04 -18.01 -26.09
C ASP A 162 5.14 -19.12 -25.57
N ASN A 163 3.83 -18.91 -25.70
CA ASN A 163 2.79 -19.86 -25.31
C ASN A 163 2.81 -20.27 -23.81
N PHE A 164 3.40 -19.47 -22.92
CA PHE A 164 3.52 -19.80 -21.51
C PHE A 164 2.16 -20.06 -20.83
N LYS A 165 1.11 -19.31 -21.22
CA LYS A 165 -0.25 -19.57 -20.74
C LYS A 165 -0.71 -20.98 -21.13
N ALA A 166 -0.54 -21.39 -22.38
CA ALA A 166 -0.93 -22.73 -22.83
C ALA A 166 -0.14 -23.82 -22.10
N TYR A 167 1.13 -23.56 -21.80
CA TYR A 167 1.93 -24.46 -20.97
C TYR A 167 1.34 -24.63 -19.56
N ASN A 168 0.97 -23.52 -18.91
CA ASN A 168 0.34 -23.53 -17.58
C ASN A 168 -1.01 -24.26 -17.60
N ASP A 169 -1.80 -24.08 -18.65
CA ASP A 169 -3.12 -24.73 -18.80
C ASP A 169 -2.98 -26.26 -18.92
N VAL A 170 -1.88 -26.76 -19.51
CA VAL A 170 -1.63 -28.19 -19.70
C VAL A 170 -0.92 -28.82 -18.48
N TYR A 171 0.12 -28.18 -17.93
CA TYR A 171 1.01 -28.74 -16.93
C TYR A 171 0.80 -28.20 -15.51
N GLY A 172 -0.04 -27.16 -15.39
CA GLY A 172 -0.32 -26.47 -14.14
C GLY A 172 0.73 -25.41 -13.75
N PHE A 173 0.29 -24.47 -12.91
CA PHE A 173 1.10 -23.31 -12.50
C PHE A 173 2.41 -23.68 -11.80
N LEU A 174 2.43 -24.75 -10.98
CA LEU A 174 3.66 -25.21 -10.31
C LEU A 174 4.77 -25.58 -11.30
N LYS A 175 4.42 -26.14 -12.44
CA LYS A 175 5.38 -26.45 -13.50
C LYS A 175 5.82 -25.21 -14.26
N GLY A 176 4.90 -24.26 -14.46
CA GLY A 176 5.22 -22.96 -15.02
C GLY A 176 6.20 -22.17 -14.16
N ASP A 177 5.97 -22.16 -12.86
CA ASP A 177 6.86 -21.51 -11.89
C ASP A 177 8.29 -22.08 -11.95
N GLN A 178 8.43 -23.40 -12.05
CA GLN A 178 9.73 -24.06 -12.20
C GLN A 178 10.49 -23.62 -13.47
N ILE A 179 9.77 -23.32 -14.56
CA ILE A 179 10.39 -22.81 -15.81
C ILE A 179 10.87 -21.37 -15.62
N ILE A 180 10.13 -20.54 -14.88
CA ILE A 180 10.52 -19.15 -14.63
C ILE A 180 11.73 -19.07 -13.68
N GLU A 181 11.84 -20.02 -12.75
CA GLU A 181 12.97 -20.07 -11.80
C GLU A 181 14.27 -20.62 -12.41
N TYR A 182 14.19 -21.37 -13.52
CA TYR A 182 15.33 -22.03 -14.20
C TYR A 182 16.09 -21.03 -15.06
#